data_b21db8dcdacd316265ad1d326442947e
#
_entry.id   b21db8dcdacd316265ad1d326442947e
#
_cell.length_a   1.000
_cell.length_b   1.000
_cell.length_c   1.000
_cell.angle_alpha   90.00
_cell.angle_beta   90.00
_cell.angle_gamma   90.00
#
_symmetry.space_group_name_H-M   'P 1'
#
loop_
_entity.id
_entity.type
_entity.pdbx_description
1 polymer ?
#
loop_
_entity_poly.entity_id
_entity_poly.type
_entity_poly.pdbx_seq_one_letter_code
_entity_poly.pdbx_strand_id
1 'polypeptide(L)'
;MKTSAGCRVAIITSRISDGKACVLANYRGKGHRDLKAAYQFLTPRTENENPFLHDAAQCSIAAPFIFRTKSLPGFGLLQDGGVRANNPLAIGLKESTVIWPLAKTHDLLLSVGTGRSSFMAKQDKASRSFWRDSAIPRMIRATMSSPSMDGEQGFHEALNLVPDDKKPNIFRLNHEVSEALPRLDDVSRLAEMSKMRFAVPDELVRAILVTAFFFFELDGQPIKKHGVYFCQGSILCSRSYAKDLVKKVMVEFPGARFQTARGHHLGDVVEDDSCHLCGYYRKEVNFSVNGLDEMTTIGIAGSSFFQRIGGFPKSVQELLEDQQANSHFGREDHLVDCWPPKRNCYCPPRTKRQVEFQEPALEHKKRRL
;
A
#
# COMPACT_ATOMS: atom_id res chain seq x y z
N MET A 1 -14.46 -13.32 5.97
CA MET A 1 -15.25 -12.06 6.04
C MET A 1 -15.82 -11.76 4.67
N LYS A 2 -17.11 -11.47 4.58
CA LYS A 2 -17.82 -11.14 3.34
C LYS A 2 -17.64 -9.65 3.02
N THR A 3 -17.16 -9.33 1.84
CA THR A 3 -17.01 -7.96 1.36
C THR A 3 -17.00 -7.92 -0.17
N SER A 4 -17.48 -6.83 -0.76
CA SER A 4 -17.35 -6.52 -2.19
C SER A 4 -16.07 -5.73 -2.51
N ALA A 5 -15.20 -5.47 -1.51
CA ALA A 5 -13.94 -4.78 -1.75
C ALA A 5 -13.05 -5.59 -2.70
N GLY A 6 -12.57 -4.95 -3.77
CA GLY A 6 -11.65 -5.55 -4.73
C GLY A 6 -10.21 -5.71 -4.22
N CYS A 7 -9.96 -5.43 -2.93
CA CYS A 7 -8.66 -5.58 -2.30
C CYS A 7 -8.75 -6.57 -1.12
N ARG A 8 -7.60 -7.04 -0.66
CA ARG A 8 -7.49 -7.86 0.55
C ARG A 8 -7.60 -6.98 1.77
N VAL A 9 -8.52 -7.34 2.66
CA VAL A 9 -8.82 -6.62 3.89
C VAL A 9 -8.66 -7.56 5.06
N ALA A 10 -7.94 -7.11 6.08
CA ALA A 10 -7.84 -7.76 7.39
C ALA A 10 -8.25 -6.77 8.47
N ILE A 11 -9.06 -7.22 9.40
CA ILE A 11 -9.52 -6.45 10.56
C ILE A 11 -9.00 -7.13 11.81
N ILE A 12 -8.35 -6.34 12.66
CA ILE A 12 -7.79 -6.83 13.92
C ILE A 12 -8.82 -6.62 15.02
N THR A 13 -8.99 -7.65 15.84
CA THR A 13 -9.86 -7.65 17.01
C THR A 13 -9.17 -8.43 18.12
N SER A 14 -9.68 -8.33 19.34
CA SER A 14 -9.19 -9.08 20.51
C SER A 14 -10.28 -10.00 21.04
N ARG A 15 -9.97 -11.28 21.24
CA ARG A 15 -10.92 -12.21 21.82
C ARG A 15 -10.88 -12.13 23.34
N ILE A 16 -12.07 -12.07 23.97
CA ILE A 16 -12.17 -11.87 25.43
C ILE A 16 -11.75 -13.12 26.18
N SER A 17 -12.11 -14.31 25.70
CA SER A 17 -11.92 -15.58 26.45
C SER A 17 -10.46 -15.91 26.74
N ASP A 18 -9.52 -15.53 25.86
CA ASP A 18 -8.09 -15.82 25.98
C ASP A 18 -7.20 -14.59 25.79
N GLY A 19 -7.79 -13.44 25.53
CA GLY A 19 -7.10 -12.17 25.34
C GLY A 19 -6.18 -12.14 24.10
N LYS A 20 -6.34 -13.04 23.13
CA LYS A 20 -5.50 -13.07 21.92
C LYS A 20 -5.94 -12.03 20.91
N ALA A 21 -4.95 -11.45 20.22
CA ALA A 21 -5.21 -10.74 18.99
C ALA A 21 -5.76 -11.70 17.93
N CYS A 22 -6.79 -11.30 17.22
CA CYS A 22 -7.45 -12.10 16.19
C CYS A 22 -7.56 -11.33 14.89
N VAL A 23 -7.44 -12.04 13.76
CA VAL A 23 -7.55 -11.48 12.41
C VAL A 23 -8.79 -12.02 11.73
N LEU A 24 -9.69 -11.13 11.33
CA LEU A 24 -10.82 -11.40 10.45
C LEU A 24 -10.50 -10.86 9.06
N ALA A 25 -10.45 -11.72 8.05
CA ALA A 25 -10.02 -11.32 6.71
C ALA A 25 -10.95 -11.85 5.61
N ASN A 26 -10.90 -11.18 4.43
CA ASN A 26 -11.58 -11.63 3.21
C ASN A 26 -10.70 -12.52 2.33
N TYR A 27 -9.57 -12.97 2.83
CA TYR A 27 -8.61 -13.86 2.16
C TYR A 27 -8.19 -14.99 3.09
N ARG A 28 -7.57 -16.02 2.53
CA ARG A 28 -6.91 -17.09 3.30
C ARG A 28 -5.40 -17.05 3.19
N GLY A 29 -4.88 -16.69 2.01
CA GLY A 29 -3.47 -16.76 1.65
C GLY A 29 -3.02 -18.19 1.31
N LYS A 30 -1.85 -18.32 0.68
CA LYS A 30 -1.26 -19.61 0.25
C LYS A 30 -0.11 -20.06 1.16
N GLY A 31 0.49 -19.11 1.90
CA GLY A 31 1.60 -19.39 2.81
C GLY A 31 1.14 -19.99 4.14
N HIS A 32 2.11 -20.49 4.87
CA HIS A 32 1.88 -21.10 6.19
C HIS A 32 1.82 -20.03 7.30
N ARG A 33 0.85 -20.17 8.22
CA ARG A 33 0.81 -19.39 9.46
C ARG A 33 1.36 -20.20 10.60
N ASP A 34 2.30 -19.63 11.34
CA ASP A 34 2.83 -20.26 12.54
C ASP A 34 1.73 -20.35 13.61
N LEU A 35 1.52 -21.56 14.14
CA LEU A 35 0.59 -21.82 15.23
C LEU A 35 0.98 -21.10 16.54
N LYS A 36 2.25 -20.71 16.68
CA LYS A 36 2.77 -19.93 17.80
C LYS A 36 2.74 -18.42 17.56
N ALA A 37 2.13 -17.95 16.46
CA ALA A 37 2.02 -16.53 16.17
C ALA A 37 1.33 -15.77 17.31
N ALA A 38 1.73 -14.53 17.52
CA ALA A 38 1.14 -13.65 18.53
C ALA A 38 -0.34 -13.31 18.26
N TYR A 39 -0.89 -13.77 17.15
CA TYR A 39 -2.29 -13.59 16.77
C TYR A 39 -2.90 -14.89 16.24
N GLN A 40 -4.20 -14.96 16.22
CA GLN A 40 -4.96 -16.06 15.65
C GLN A 40 -5.75 -15.59 14.43
N PHE A 41 -5.59 -16.28 13.31
CA PHE A 41 -6.40 -16.06 12.12
C PHE A 41 -7.75 -16.79 12.29
N LEU A 42 -8.86 -16.06 12.26
CA LEU A 42 -10.20 -16.60 12.46
C LEU A 42 -10.76 -17.10 11.12
N THR A 43 -10.87 -18.41 10.99
CA THR A 43 -11.43 -19.06 9.80
C THR A 43 -12.85 -19.54 10.10
N PRO A 44 -13.87 -19.09 9.36
CA PRO A 44 -15.24 -19.61 9.50
C PRO A 44 -15.28 -21.08 9.08
N ARG A 45 -16.01 -21.91 9.83
CA ARG A 45 -16.21 -23.32 9.53
C ARG A 45 -17.35 -23.53 8.55
N THR A 46 -18.35 -22.65 8.61
CA THR A 46 -19.53 -22.66 7.75
C THR A 46 -19.74 -21.27 7.14
N GLU A 47 -20.56 -21.22 6.08
CA GLU A 47 -20.91 -19.93 5.45
C GLU A 47 -21.65 -18.98 6.40
N ASN A 48 -22.45 -19.55 7.33
CA ASN A 48 -23.19 -18.76 8.31
C ASN A 48 -22.28 -18.13 9.39
N GLU A 49 -21.11 -18.70 9.63
CA GLU A 49 -20.11 -18.14 10.53
C GLU A 49 -19.27 -17.05 9.86
N ASN A 50 -19.37 -16.88 8.53
CA ASN A 50 -18.58 -15.92 7.77
C ASN A 50 -19.15 -14.50 7.94
N PRO A 51 -18.55 -13.63 8.79
CA PRO A 51 -19.12 -12.35 9.14
C PRO A 51 -19.11 -11.39 7.96
N PHE A 52 -20.03 -10.44 7.95
CA PHE A 52 -19.94 -9.30 7.05
C PHE A 52 -18.86 -8.32 7.51
N LEU A 53 -18.43 -7.45 6.59
CA LEU A 53 -17.43 -6.43 6.88
C LEU A 53 -17.84 -5.52 8.05
N HIS A 54 -19.11 -5.13 8.12
CA HIS A 54 -19.62 -4.26 9.20
C HIS A 54 -19.60 -4.97 10.56
N ASP A 55 -19.86 -6.28 10.63
CA ASP A 55 -19.75 -7.03 11.89
C ASP A 55 -18.31 -7.09 12.39
N ALA A 56 -17.36 -7.35 11.47
CA ALA A 56 -15.94 -7.35 11.82
C ALA A 56 -15.46 -5.95 12.27
N ALA A 57 -15.92 -4.89 11.58
CA ALA A 57 -15.63 -3.51 11.98
C ALA A 57 -16.19 -3.20 13.38
N GLN A 58 -17.43 -3.61 13.69
CA GLN A 58 -18.01 -3.44 15.02
C GLN A 58 -17.18 -4.14 16.10
N CYS A 59 -16.60 -5.31 15.83
CA CYS A 59 -15.69 -5.97 16.77
C CYS A 59 -14.43 -5.13 17.00
N SER A 60 -13.84 -4.59 15.93
CA SER A 60 -12.58 -3.86 15.99
C SER A 60 -12.67 -2.50 16.71
N ILE A 61 -13.85 -1.88 16.70
CA ILE A 61 -14.09 -0.58 17.37
C ILE A 61 -14.75 -0.73 18.74
N ALA A 62 -14.97 -1.94 19.23
CA ALA A 62 -15.60 -2.19 20.52
C ALA A 62 -14.63 -1.93 21.68
N ALA A 63 -14.24 -0.64 21.83
CA ALA A 63 -13.32 -0.19 22.87
C ALA A 63 -13.87 -0.46 24.28
N PRO A 64 -13.07 -1.07 25.17
CA PRO A 64 -13.49 -1.33 26.54
C PRO A 64 -14.02 -0.07 27.22
N PHE A 65 -15.10 -0.22 27.98
CA PHE A 65 -15.79 0.85 28.73
C PHE A 65 -16.55 1.89 27.89
N ILE A 66 -16.38 1.90 26.56
CA ILE A 66 -17.07 2.84 25.66
C ILE A 66 -18.15 2.12 24.86
N PHE A 67 -17.80 0.98 24.26
CA PHE A 67 -18.72 0.20 23.45
C PHE A 67 -18.90 -1.21 23.98
N ARG A 68 -20.06 -1.80 23.68
CA ARG A 68 -20.35 -3.20 24.03
C ARG A 68 -19.54 -4.14 23.13
N THR A 69 -19.09 -5.23 23.71
CA THR A 69 -18.45 -6.32 22.97
C THR A 69 -19.43 -6.94 21.97
N LYS A 70 -18.90 -7.47 20.89
CA LYS A 70 -19.68 -8.12 19.83
C LYS A 70 -19.45 -9.63 19.86
N SER A 71 -20.54 -10.41 19.87
CA SER A 71 -20.45 -11.85 19.66
C SER A 71 -20.56 -12.16 18.17
N LEU A 72 -19.62 -12.96 17.65
CA LEU A 72 -19.71 -13.52 16.31
C LEU A 72 -19.91 -15.04 16.39
N PRO A 73 -20.84 -15.62 15.60
CA PRO A 73 -21.05 -17.05 15.53
C PRO A 73 -19.73 -17.78 15.22
N GLY A 74 -19.44 -18.84 15.96
CA GLY A 74 -18.22 -19.64 15.80
C GLY A 74 -16.93 -19.01 16.36
N PHE A 75 -16.90 -17.72 16.69
CA PHE A 75 -15.70 -17.01 17.14
C PHE A 75 -15.77 -16.49 18.59
N GLY A 76 -16.98 -16.40 19.15
CA GLY A 76 -17.19 -15.94 20.52
C GLY A 76 -17.25 -14.42 20.66
N LEU A 77 -16.96 -13.93 21.87
CA LEU A 77 -16.98 -12.52 22.23
C LEU A 77 -15.67 -11.85 21.82
N LEU A 78 -15.80 -10.80 21.02
CA LEU A 78 -14.70 -10.00 20.48
C LEU A 78 -14.84 -8.54 20.94
N GLN A 79 -13.70 -7.88 21.05
CA GLN A 79 -13.57 -6.47 21.42
C GLN A 79 -12.49 -5.79 20.59
N ASP A 80 -12.26 -4.50 20.82
CA ASP A 80 -11.32 -3.67 20.10
C ASP A 80 -9.95 -4.33 19.91
N GLY A 81 -9.47 -4.30 18.67
CA GLY A 81 -8.15 -4.80 18.29
C GLY A 81 -7.01 -4.02 18.91
N GLY A 82 -7.21 -2.71 19.16
CA GLY A 82 -6.24 -1.83 19.77
C GLY A 82 -5.78 -2.28 21.16
N VAL A 83 -6.61 -3.04 21.88
CA VAL A 83 -6.22 -3.63 23.17
C VAL A 83 -4.96 -4.52 23.07
N ARG A 84 -4.74 -5.15 21.91
CA ARG A 84 -3.60 -6.06 21.69
C ARG A 84 -2.64 -5.62 20.59
N ALA A 85 -3.12 -4.88 19.61
CA ALA A 85 -2.33 -4.44 18.47
C ALA A 85 -2.90 -3.13 17.92
N ASN A 86 -2.69 -2.04 18.65
CA ASN A 86 -3.12 -0.71 18.22
C ASN A 86 -2.41 -0.27 16.93
N ASN A 87 -1.15 -0.70 16.75
CA ASN A 87 -0.50 -0.66 15.45
C ASN A 87 -0.39 -2.08 14.89
N PRO A 88 -1.15 -2.44 13.87
CA PRO A 88 -1.16 -3.81 13.34
C PRO A 88 -0.02 -4.10 12.36
N LEU A 89 1.01 -3.25 12.23
CA LEU A 89 2.08 -3.41 11.23
C LEU A 89 2.78 -4.77 11.33
N ALA A 90 3.09 -5.23 12.54
CA ALA A 90 3.74 -6.53 12.74
C ALA A 90 2.87 -7.70 12.24
N ILE A 91 1.55 -7.62 12.44
CA ILE A 91 0.58 -8.59 11.92
C ILE A 91 0.51 -8.47 10.39
N GLY A 92 0.44 -7.25 9.86
CA GLY A 92 0.40 -6.99 8.42
C GLY A 92 1.64 -7.53 7.69
N LEU A 93 2.83 -7.35 8.27
CA LEU A 93 4.08 -7.92 7.75
C LEU A 93 4.03 -9.45 7.67
N LYS A 94 3.54 -10.13 8.72
CA LYS A 94 3.38 -11.58 8.70
C LYS A 94 2.31 -12.04 7.72
N GLU A 95 1.16 -11.39 7.69
CA GLU A 95 0.09 -11.74 6.76
C GLU A 95 0.49 -11.50 5.30
N SER A 96 1.32 -10.49 5.00
CA SER A 96 1.82 -10.27 3.64
C SER A 96 2.66 -11.44 3.14
N THR A 97 3.47 -12.07 3.98
CA THR A 97 4.24 -13.29 3.60
C THR A 97 3.33 -14.51 3.38
N VAL A 98 2.17 -14.54 4.04
CA VAL A 98 1.17 -15.59 3.81
C VAL A 98 0.39 -15.37 2.52
N ILE A 99 0.10 -14.11 2.20
CA ILE A 99 -0.62 -13.74 0.97
C ILE A 99 0.29 -13.90 -0.25
N TRP A 100 1.52 -13.44 -0.15
CA TRP A 100 2.52 -13.44 -1.22
C TRP A 100 3.81 -14.16 -0.78
N PRO A 101 3.80 -15.48 -0.67
CA PRO A 101 4.94 -16.23 -0.12
C PRO A 101 6.21 -16.15 -0.99
N LEU A 102 6.08 -15.82 -2.25
CA LEU A 102 7.21 -15.65 -3.18
C LEU A 102 7.78 -14.23 -3.19
N ALA A 103 7.07 -13.25 -2.63
CA ALA A 103 7.53 -11.87 -2.59
C ALA A 103 8.65 -11.71 -1.54
N LYS A 104 9.86 -11.38 -2.00
CA LYS A 104 11.03 -11.19 -1.14
C LYS A 104 11.02 -9.85 -0.40
N THR A 105 10.36 -8.85 -0.98
CA THR A 105 10.32 -7.48 -0.47
C THR A 105 8.93 -6.88 -0.62
N HIS A 106 8.64 -5.86 0.20
CA HIS A 106 7.46 -5.03 0.04
C HIS A 106 7.81 -3.80 -0.81
N ASP A 107 6.95 -3.42 -1.70
CA ASP A 107 7.12 -2.20 -2.49
C ASP A 107 6.92 -0.97 -1.61
N LEU A 108 5.83 -0.95 -0.85
CA LEU A 108 5.47 0.15 0.04
C LEU A 108 4.66 -0.40 1.21
N LEU A 109 5.02 0.00 2.41
CA LEU A 109 4.23 -0.19 3.62
C LEU A 109 3.91 1.17 4.24
N LEU A 110 2.64 1.44 4.45
CA LEU A 110 2.19 2.67 5.09
C LEU A 110 1.40 2.33 6.35
N SER A 111 1.93 2.77 7.49
CA SER A 111 1.24 2.74 8.77
C SER A 111 0.64 4.11 9.06
N VAL A 112 -0.69 4.18 9.16
CA VAL A 112 -1.42 5.43 9.42
C VAL A 112 -1.93 5.42 10.86
N GLY A 113 -1.58 6.45 11.63
CA GLY A 113 -2.07 6.67 12.98
C GLY A 113 -3.26 7.63 13.02
N THR A 114 -3.86 7.73 14.18
CA THR A 114 -5.01 8.63 14.47
C THR A 114 -4.58 9.96 15.09
N GLY A 115 -3.29 10.24 15.11
CA GLY A 115 -2.70 11.40 15.76
C GLY A 115 -2.10 11.06 17.13
N ARG A 116 -1.15 11.87 17.56
CA ARG A 116 -0.56 11.84 18.91
C ARG A 116 -0.57 13.24 19.50
N SER A 117 -0.73 13.34 20.81
CA SER A 117 -0.65 14.63 21.51
C SER A 117 0.68 14.75 22.23
N SER A 118 1.40 15.85 21.97
CA SER A 118 2.57 16.22 22.75
C SER A 118 2.22 16.75 24.17
N PHE A 119 0.93 17.08 24.37
CA PHE A 119 0.44 17.66 25.61
C PHE A 119 0.39 16.67 26.78
N MET A 120 0.16 15.38 26.51
CA MET A 120 0.02 14.34 27.56
C MET A 120 1.34 14.08 28.30
N ALA A 121 2.48 14.29 27.67
CA ALA A 121 3.81 14.12 28.31
C ALA A 121 4.09 15.13 29.44
N LYS A 122 3.32 16.22 29.53
CA LYS A 122 3.50 17.28 30.51
C LYS A 122 2.55 17.23 31.71
N GLN A 123 1.49 16.41 31.63
CA GLN A 123 0.42 16.41 32.65
C GLN A 123 0.57 15.42 33.82
N ASP A 124 1.59 14.58 33.84
CA ASP A 124 1.78 13.57 34.89
C ASP A 124 2.14 14.13 36.30
N LYS A 125 2.11 15.44 36.47
CA LYS A 125 2.50 16.09 37.74
C LYS A 125 1.38 16.74 38.55
N ALA A 126 0.11 16.64 38.17
CA ALA A 126 -0.93 17.39 38.88
C ALA A 126 -2.11 16.55 39.36
N SER A 127 -2.30 16.62 40.68
CA SER A 127 -3.54 16.41 41.44
C SER A 127 -3.98 14.98 41.72
N ARG A 128 -3.69 14.51 42.94
CA ARG A 128 -4.36 13.38 43.59
C ARG A 128 -5.83 13.75 43.88
N SER A 129 -6.75 13.12 43.16
CA SER A 129 -8.18 13.19 43.40
C SER A 129 -8.71 11.79 43.74
N PHE A 130 -9.43 11.63 44.88
CA PHE A 130 -9.97 10.36 45.34
C PHE A 130 -10.83 9.64 44.27
N TRP A 131 -11.60 10.36 43.48
CA TRP A 131 -12.39 9.82 42.36
C TRP A 131 -11.57 9.38 41.13
N ARG A 132 -10.40 9.95 40.96
CA ARG A 132 -9.45 9.59 39.85
C ARG A 132 -8.60 8.37 40.22
N ASP A 133 -8.46 8.06 41.50
CA ASP A 133 -7.61 6.99 42.03
C ASP A 133 -8.34 5.71 42.38
N SER A 134 -9.67 5.63 42.11
CA SER A 134 -10.40 4.38 42.27
C SER A 134 -9.91 3.28 41.34
N ALA A 135 -10.15 1.99 41.67
CA ALA A 135 -9.58 0.85 40.94
C ALA A 135 -9.94 0.83 39.43
N ILE A 136 -11.16 1.23 39.08
CA ILE A 136 -11.63 1.22 37.68
C ILE A 136 -10.89 2.26 36.83
N PRO A 137 -10.83 3.56 37.18
CA PRO A 137 -10.05 4.54 36.44
C PRO A 137 -8.56 4.20 36.36
N ARG A 138 -7.95 3.61 37.40
CA ARG A 138 -6.56 3.12 37.35
C ARG A 138 -6.39 2.00 36.37
N MET A 139 -7.30 1.02 36.35
CA MET A 139 -7.24 -0.09 35.41
C MET A 139 -7.41 0.37 33.96
N ILE A 140 -8.35 1.29 33.71
CA ILE A 140 -8.53 1.92 32.41
C ILE A 140 -7.25 2.62 31.97
N ARG A 141 -6.66 3.42 32.85
CA ARG A 141 -5.43 4.18 32.56
C ARG A 141 -4.25 3.25 32.32
N ALA A 142 -4.07 2.22 33.15
CA ALA A 142 -3.03 1.22 33.00
C ALA A 142 -3.17 0.44 31.66
N THR A 143 -4.41 0.11 31.29
CA THR A 143 -4.69 -0.55 30.00
C THR A 143 -4.37 0.39 28.83
N MET A 144 -4.81 1.65 28.90
CA MET A 144 -4.57 2.65 27.84
C MET A 144 -3.11 3.13 27.76
N SER A 145 -2.33 2.99 28.83
CA SER A 145 -0.88 3.29 28.86
C SER A 145 -0.02 2.04 28.59
N SER A 146 -0.64 0.92 28.27
CA SER A 146 0.08 -0.31 27.92
C SER A 146 0.86 -0.11 26.61
N PRO A 147 2.10 -0.62 26.49
CA PRO A 147 2.88 -0.59 25.25
C PRO A 147 2.12 -1.14 24.04
N SER A 148 1.25 -2.12 24.24
CA SER A 148 0.41 -2.68 23.17
C SER A 148 -0.64 -1.69 22.63
N MET A 149 -1.00 -0.66 23.42
CA MET A 149 -1.91 0.41 23.02
C MET A 149 -1.18 1.66 22.53
N ASP A 150 0.15 1.73 22.67
CA ASP A 150 0.96 2.78 22.06
C ASP A 150 1.24 2.43 20.59
N GLY A 151 0.55 3.11 19.68
CA GLY A 151 0.70 2.89 18.26
C GLY A 151 2.09 3.27 17.71
N GLU A 152 2.84 4.16 18.38
CA GLU A 152 4.21 4.51 18.00
C GLU A 152 5.20 3.44 18.46
N GLN A 153 5.08 2.99 19.69
CA GLN A 153 5.92 1.90 20.19
C GLN A 153 5.69 0.63 19.36
N GLY A 154 4.43 0.28 19.07
CA GLY A 154 4.10 -0.85 18.20
C GLY A 154 4.66 -0.73 16.78
N PHE A 155 4.77 0.50 16.25
CA PHE A 155 5.44 0.75 14.97
C PHE A 155 6.94 0.47 15.06
N HIS A 156 7.63 1.01 16.06
CA HIS A 156 9.07 0.80 16.25
C HIS A 156 9.40 -0.67 16.52
N GLU A 157 8.61 -1.36 17.33
CA GLU A 157 8.76 -2.79 17.55
C GLU A 157 8.63 -3.60 16.26
N ALA A 158 7.65 -3.25 15.41
CA ALA A 158 7.50 -3.89 14.11
C ALA A 158 8.69 -3.60 13.18
N LEU A 159 9.22 -2.37 13.17
CA LEU A 159 10.41 -2.00 12.39
C LEU A 159 11.65 -2.79 12.81
N ASN A 160 11.81 -3.11 14.08
CA ASN A 160 12.95 -3.92 14.57
C ASN A 160 12.92 -5.36 14.04
N LEU A 161 11.78 -5.84 13.56
CA LEU A 161 11.65 -7.15 12.90
C LEU A 161 12.02 -7.12 11.41
N VAL A 162 12.23 -5.93 10.84
CA VAL A 162 12.51 -5.74 9.41
C VAL A 162 14.00 -5.49 9.21
N PRO A 163 14.67 -6.17 8.27
CA PRO A 163 16.04 -5.88 7.88
C PRO A 163 16.22 -4.41 7.44
N ASP A 164 17.38 -3.83 7.72
CA ASP A 164 17.64 -2.40 7.51
C ASP A 164 17.52 -1.98 6.04
N ASP A 165 17.90 -2.84 5.11
CA ASP A 165 17.80 -2.63 3.67
C ASP A 165 16.35 -2.52 3.16
N LYS A 166 15.37 -3.00 3.94
CA LYS A 166 13.93 -2.97 3.61
C LYS A 166 13.17 -1.84 4.32
N LYS A 167 13.74 -1.24 5.36
CA LYS A 167 13.11 -0.16 6.14
C LYS A 167 12.77 1.10 5.33
N PRO A 168 13.57 1.52 4.33
CA PRO A 168 13.29 2.74 3.56
C PRO A 168 11.94 2.77 2.84
N ASN A 169 11.27 1.61 2.70
CA ASN A 169 9.95 1.52 2.06
C ASN A 169 8.80 1.47 3.07
N ILE A 170 9.09 1.68 4.35
CA ILE A 170 8.11 1.64 5.43
C ILE A 170 7.93 3.04 5.99
N PHE A 171 6.72 3.55 5.87
CA PHE A 171 6.37 4.89 6.28
C PHE A 171 5.38 4.87 7.43
N ARG A 172 5.53 5.82 8.35
CA ARG A 172 4.56 6.13 9.39
C ARG A 172 4.00 7.53 9.16
N LEU A 173 2.68 7.61 9.01
CA LEU A 173 1.96 8.87 8.97
C LEU A 173 1.14 8.99 10.25
N ASN A 174 1.63 9.76 11.22
CA ASN A 174 0.97 9.99 12.49
C ASN A 174 1.20 11.44 12.92
N HIS A 175 0.16 12.25 12.81
CA HIS A 175 0.27 13.67 13.04
C HIS A 175 0.42 13.99 14.54
N GLU A 176 1.32 14.92 14.86
CA GLU A 176 1.46 15.47 16.20
C GLU A 176 0.54 16.68 16.37
N VAL A 177 -0.32 16.60 17.39
CA VAL A 177 -1.22 17.68 17.75
C VAL A 177 -0.71 18.34 19.02
N SER A 178 -0.59 19.67 18.99
CA SER A 178 -0.11 20.45 20.15
C SER A 178 -1.12 20.49 21.29
N GLU A 179 -2.37 20.18 21.04
CA GLU A 179 -3.46 20.16 22.00
C GLU A 179 -3.75 18.73 22.49
N ALA A 180 -4.51 18.63 23.58
CA ALA A 180 -5.04 17.35 24.03
C ALA A 180 -5.97 16.74 22.97
N LEU A 181 -5.76 15.47 22.63
CA LEU A 181 -6.69 14.76 21.76
C LEU A 181 -8.08 14.68 22.42
N PRO A 182 -9.17 14.81 21.66
CA PRO A 182 -10.51 14.64 22.19
C PRO A 182 -10.70 13.23 22.72
N ARG A 183 -11.65 13.05 23.64
CA ARG A 183 -12.04 11.71 24.07
C ARG A 183 -12.61 10.93 22.90
N LEU A 184 -12.50 9.60 22.93
CA LEU A 184 -12.98 8.70 21.88
C LEU A 184 -14.51 8.82 21.63
N ASP A 185 -15.26 9.27 22.63
CA ASP A 185 -16.72 9.46 22.58
C ASP A 185 -17.13 10.92 22.35
N ASP A 186 -16.19 11.85 22.19
CA ASP A 186 -16.47 13.27 21.98
C ASP A 186 -16.65 13.59 20.49
N VAL A 187 -17.89 13.66 20.06
CA VAL A 187 -18.27 14.01 18.69
C VAL A 187 -18.35 15.52 18.45
N SER A 188 -18.26 16.35 19.50
CA SER A 188 -18.41 17.81 19.36
C SER A 188 -17.30 18.44 18.52
N ARG A 189 -16.11 17.84 18.50
CA ARG A 189 -14.95 18.34 17.77
C ARG A 189 -14.76 17.74 16.36
N LEU A 190 -15.68 16.91 15.88
CA LEU A 190 -15.58 16.26 14.56
C LEU A 190 -15.44 17.29 13.41
N ALA A 191 -16.22 18.38 13.49
CA ALA A 191 -16.17 19.45 12.45
C ALA A 191 -14.82 20.18 12.42
N GLU A 192 -14.15 20.33 13.56
CA GLU A 192 -12.81 20.90 13.69
C GLU A 192 -11.76 19.92 13.17
N MET A 193 -11.81 18.67 13.63
CA MET A 193 -10.90 17.61 13.20
C MET A 193 -10.94 17.39 11.69
N SER A 194 -12.11 17.46 11.06
CA SER A 194 -12.26 17.30 9.61
C SER A 194 -11.60 18.42 8.79
N LYS A 195 -11.32 19.57 9.41
CA LYS A 195 -10.63 20.70 8.78
C LYS A 195 -9.12 20.66 8.97
N MET A 196 -8.60 19.78 9.82
CA MET A 196 -7.16 19.66 10.02
C MET A 196 -6.47 19.29 8.70
N ARG A 197 -5.35 19.90 8.44
CA ARG A 197 -4.49 19.61 7.28
C ARG A 197 -3.19 19.03 7.80
N PHE A 198 -2.76 17.96 7.17
CA PHE A 198 -1.54 17.25 7.55
C PHE A 198 -0.53 17.35 6.42
N ALA A 199 0.71 17.68 6.76
CA ALA A 199 1.79 17.58 5.82
C ALA A 199 2.12 16.10 5.57
N VAL A 200 2.13 15.72 4.30
CA VAL A 200 2.57 14.39 3.87
C VAL A 200 4.03 14.52 3.44
N PRO A 201 4.96 13.72 3.96
CA PRO A 201 6.37 13.77 3.54
C PRO A 201 6.53 13.55 2.04
N ASP A 202 7.41 14.32 1.40
CA ASP A 202 7.65 14.24 -0.05
C ASP A 202 8.12 12.85 -0.48
N GLU A 203 8.90 12.17 0.37
CA GLU A 203 9.32 10.78 0.13
C GLU A 203 8.13 9.83 0.03
N LEU A 204 7.13 10.00 0.89
CA LEU A 204 5.91 9.20 0.85
C LEU A 204 5.09 9.52 -0.40
N VAL A 205 4.98 10.79 -0.77
CA VAL A 205 4.30 11.20 -2.02
C VAL A 205 4.98 10.54 -3.22
N ARG A 206 6.32 10.59 -3.31
CA ARG A 206 7.09 9.92 -4.37
C ARG A 206 6.86 8.41 -4.37
N ALA A 207 6.96 7.77 -3.20
CA ALA A 207 6.75 6.33 -3.09
C ALA A 207 5.33 5.92 -3.53
N ILE A 208 4.30 6.67 -3.18
CA ILE A 208 2.92 6.40 -3.60
C ILE A 208 2.79 6.61 -5.12
N LEU A 209 3.24 7.75 -5.65
CA LEU A 209 3.04 8.08 -7.06
C LEU A 209 3.86 7.19 -8.00
N VAL A 210 5.02 6.72 -7.57
CA VAL A 210 5.96 5.97 -8.40
C VAL A 210 5.94 4.49 -8.07
N THR A 211 6.34 4.12 -6.84
CA THR A 211 6.54 2.71 -6.48
C THR A 211 5.24 1.92 -6.41
N ALA A 212 4.13 2.53 -5.98
CA ALA A 212 2.86 1.81 -5.87
C ALA A 212 2.12 1.65 -7.21
N PHE A 213 2.47 2.41 -8.24
CA PHE A 213 1.69 2.41 -9.47
C PHE A 213 2.46 1.99 -10.72
N PHE A 214 3.75 2.22 -10.82
CA PHE A 214 4.54 1.80 -11.97
C PHE A 214 5.25 0.48 -11.67
N PHE A 215 5.31 -0.39 -12.66
CA PHE A 215 6.02 -1.66 -12.60
C PHE A 215 6.59 -2.00 -13.98
N PHE A 216 7.46 -2.99 -14.06
CA PHE A 216 8.15 -3.37 -15.30
C PHE A 216 7.89 -4.84 -15.61
N GLU A 217 7.73 -5.14 -16.90
CA GLU A 217 7.68 -6.49 -17.45
C GLU A 217 8.64 -6.61 -18.63
N LEU A 218 9.28 -7.76 -18.74
CA LEU A 218 10.04 -8.12 -19.95
C LEU A 218 9.05 -8.44 -21.08
N ASP A 219 9.31 -7.90 -22.27
CA ASP A 219 8.51 -8.19 -23.48
C ASP A 219 8.99 -9.45 -24.21
N GLY A 220 10.16 -9.97 -23.86
CA GLY A 220 10.74 -11.17 -24.45
C GLY A 220 11.96 -11.68 -23.69
N GLN A 221 12.49 -12.83 -24.10
CA GLN A 221 13.73 -13.39 -23.56
C GLN A 221 14.91 -12.46 -23.83
N PRO A 222 15.78 -12.18 -22.84
CA PRO A 222 16.99 -11.41 -23.04
C PRO A 222 17.90 -12.04 -24.09
N ILE A 223 18.45 -11.24 -24.97
CA ILE A 223 19.33 -11.70 -26.06
C ILE A 223 20.79 -11.47 -25.66
N LYS A 224 21.58 -12.55 -25.59
CA LYS A 224 23.02 -12.44 -25.31
C LYS A 224 23.79 -12.08 -26.57
N LYS A 225 24.50 -10.94 -26.54
CA LYS A 225 25.41 -10.50 -27.60
C LYS A 225 26.70 -9.95 -26.98
N HIS A 226 27.85 -10.38 -27.47
CA HIS A 226 29.19 -9.93 -27.02
C HIS A 226 29.36 -9.97 -25.49
N GLY A 227 28.85 -11.01 -24.83
CA GLY A 227 28.96 -11.19 -23.36
C GLY A 227 27.95 -10.41 -22.53
N VAL A 228 27.14 -9.57 -23.15
CA VAL A 228 26.12 -8.74 -22.47
C VAL A 228 24.72 -9.22 -22.85
N TYR A 229 23.77 -9.18 -21.91
CA TYR A 229 22.36 -9.48 -22.15
C TYR A 229 21.59 -8.20 -22.42
N PHE A 230 20.96 -8.13 -23.57
CA PHE A 230 20.07 -7.05 -23.99
C PHE A 230 18.64 -7.42 -23.60
N CYS A 231 18.03 -6.59 -22.76
CA CYS A 231 16.69 -6.76 -22.25
C CYS A 231 15.76 -5.73 -22.89
N GLN A 232 14.66 -6.20 -23.46
CA GLN A 232 13.56 -5.38 -23.93
C GLN A 232 12.36 -5.61 -23.02
N GLY A 233 11.69 -4.54 -22.62
CA GLY A 233 10.52 -4.63 -21.76
C GLY A 233 9.71 -3.36 -21.77
N SER A 234 8.65 -3.37 -20.97
CA SER A 234 7.69 -2.28 -20.87
C SER A 234 7.54 -1.83 -19.44
N ILE A 235 7.57 -0.52 -19.21
CA ILE A 235 7.10 0.08 -17.96
C ILE A 235 5.62 0.31 -18.10
N LEU A 236 4.87 -0.26 -17.15
CA LEU A 236 3.41 -0.29 -17.10
C LEU A 236 2.90 0.47 -15.89
N CYS A 237 1.63 0.87 -15.91
CA CYS A 237 0.95 1.48 -14.77
C CYS A 237 -0.20 0.59 -14.28
N SER A 238 -0.30 0.44 -12.98
CA SER A 238 -1.35 -0.37 -12.34
C SER A 238 -2.75 0.26 -12.40
N ARG A 239 -2.90 1.49 -12.87
CA ARG A 239 -4.18 2.18 -13.00
C ARG A 239 -4.71 2.10 -14.42
N SER A 240 -5.98 1.79 -14.57
CA SER A 240 -6.67 1.76 -15.88
C SER A 240 -6.74 3.13 -16.54
N TYR A 241 -6.82 4.21 -15.76
CA TYR A 241 -6.74 5.60 -16.24
C TYR A 241 -5.42 6.21 -15.82
N ALA A 242 -4.33 5.72 -16.43
CA ALA A 242 -2.98 6.11 -16.07
C ALA A 242 -2.66 7.57 -16.40
N LYS A 243 -3.35 8.17 -17.37
CA LYS A 243 -3.08 9.53 -17.86
C LYS A 243 -3.10 10.58 -16.75
N ASP A 244 -4.08 10.53 -15.84
CA ASP A 244 -4.18 11.50 -14.74
C ASP A 244 -3.05 11.32 -13.72
N LEU A 245 -2.63 10.06 -13.48
CA LEU A 245 -1.49 9.76 -12.63
C LEU A 245 -0.18 10.26 -13.26
N VAL A 246 0.01 10.02 -14.56
CA VAL A 246 1.20 10.49 -15.31
C VAL A 246 1.26 12.02 -15.26
N LYS A 247 0.14 12.71 -15.51
CA LYS A 247 0.07 14.17 -15.34
C LYS A 247 0.46 14.62 -13.94
N LYS A 248 -0.05 13.92 -12.91
CA LYS A 248 0.30 14.22 -11.52
C LYS A 248 1.80 14.06 -11.28
N VAL A 249 2.42 12.98 -11.79
CA VAL A 249 3.87 12.76 -11.71
C VAL A 249 4.63 13.88 -12.41
N MET A 250 4.19 14.30 -13.62
CA MET A 250 4.85 15.38 -14.37
C MET A 250 4.73 16.74 -13.67
N VAL A 251 3.62 17.00 -13.00
CA VAL A 251 3.40 18.25 -12.23
C VAL A 251 4.23 18.26 -10.94
N GLU A 252 4.21 17.17 -10.19
CA GLU A 252 4.97 17.06 -8.94
C GLU A 252 6.49 16.95 -9.16
N PHE A 253 6.90 16.38 -10.30
CA PHE A 253 8.31 16.11 -10.62
C PHE A 253 8.64 16.59 -12.05
N PRO A 254 8.76 17.91 -12.27
CA PRO A 254 9.08 18.44 -13.60
C PRO A 254 10.38 17.86 -14.14
N GLY A 255 10.37 17.41 -15.40
CA GLY A 255 11.51 16.76 -16.03
C GLY A 255 11.76 15.32 -15.56
N ALA A 256 10.75 14.69 -14.95
CA ALA A 256 10.82 13.28 -14.54
C ALA A 256 11.12 12.36 -15.73
N ARG A 257 12.06 11.45 -15.53
CA ARG A 257 12.48 10.48 -16.55
C ARG A 257 12.66 9.09 -15.93
N PHE A 258 12.35 8.07 -16.70
CA PHE A 258 12.72 6.71 -16.33
C PHE A 258 14.21 6.47 -16.56
N GLN A 259 14.83 5.83 -15.59
CA GLN A 259 16.23 5.40 -15.68
C GLN A 259 16.51 4.20 -14.80
N THR A 260 17.62 3.51 -15.08
CA THR A 260 18.16 2.52 -14.14
C THR A 260 18.89 3.22 -12.98
N ALA A 261 19.10 2.53 -11.86
CA ALA A 261 19.90 3.07 -10.74
C ALA A 261 21.34 3.42 -11.13
N ARG A 262 21.85 2.87 -12.22
CA ARG A 262 23.17 3.21 -12.79
C ARG A 262 23.14 4.46 -13.68
N GLY A 263 22.00 5.12 -13.80
CA GLY A 263 21.83 6.34 -14.59
C GLY A 263 21.58 6.11 -16.08
N HIS A 264 21.37 4.87 -16.55
CA HIS A 264 20.99 4.63 -17.94
C HIS A 264 19.58 5.16 -18.20
N HIS A 265 19.45 6.10 -19.13
CA HIS A 265 18.21 6.77 -19.48
C HIS A 265 17.28 5.83 -20.27
N LEU A 266 16.05 5.67 -19.81
CA LEU A 266 15.03 4.82 -20.42
C LEU A 266 13.89 5.63 -21.08
N GLY A 267 13.99 6.96 -21.06
CA GLY A 267 13.05 7.90 -21.67
C GLY A 267 12.27 8.72 -20.65
N ASP A 268 11.67 9.80 -21.11
CA ASP A 268 10.93 10.73 -20.26
C ASP A 268 9.57 10.17 -19.87
N VAL A 269 9.03 10.66 -18.74
CA VAL A 269 7.65 10.36 -18.33
C VAL A 269 6.74 11.29 -19.14
N VAL A 270 5.96 10.73 -20.07
CA VAL A 270 5.09 11.49 -20.97
C VAL A 270 3.70 10.86 -21.06
N GLU A 271 2.67 11.70 -21.28
CA GLU A 271 1.29 11.25 -21.42
C GLU A 271 1.05 10.42 -22.68
N ASP A 272 1.83 10.67 -23.74
CA ASP A 272 1.69 10.00 -25.03
C ASP A 272 1.97 8.49 -25.00
N ASP A 273 2.64 8.00 -23.94
CA ASP A 273 2.78 6.59 -23.65
C ASP A 273 1.49 5.95 -23.12
N SER A 274 0.42 6.77 -22.89
CA SER A 274 -0.91 6.27 -22.53
C SER A 274 -1.77 6.00 -23.76
N CYS A 275 -2.40 4.83 -23.83
CA CYS A 275 -3.28 4.49 -24.93
C CYS A 275 -4.50 5.42 -24.96
N HIS A 276 -4.76 6.03 -26.12
CA HIS A 276 -5.88 6.95 -26.32
C HIS A 276 -7.26 6.25 -26.30
N LEU A 277 -7.31 4.94 -26.51
CA LEU A 277 -8.55 4.16 -26.53
C LEU A 277 -8.90 3.61 -25.14
N CYS A 278 -7.94 2.98 -24.44
CA CYS A 278 -8.21 2.30 -23.17
C CYS A 278 -7.56 3.00 -21.95
N GLY A 279 -6.72 4.01 -22.17
CA GLY A 279 -6.07 4.77 -21.10
C GLY A 279 -4.92 4.05 -20.38
N TYR A 280 -4.56 2.83 -20.77
CA TYR A 280 -3.43 2.11 -20.19
C TYR A 280 -2.09 2.73 -20.60
N TYR A 281 -1.19 2.84 -19.64
CA TYR A 281 0.17 3.33 -19.84
C TYR A 281 1.10 2.18 -20.19
N ARG A 282 1.89 2.34 -21.26
CA ARG A 282 2.94 1.42 -21.64
C ARG A 282 4.07 2.18 -22.30
N LYS A 283 5.26 2.11 -21.69
CA LYS A 283 6.48 2.67 -22.24
C LYS A 283 7.46 1.56 -22.52
N GLU A 284 7.77 1.34 -23.81
CA GLU A 284 8.79 0.40 -24.22
C GLU A 284 10.17 0.93 -23.86
N VAL A 285 11.00 0.09 -23.25
CA VAL A 285 12.34 0.43 -22.80
C VAL A 285 13.32 -0.70 -23.07
N ASN A 286 14.59 -0.32 -23.26
CA ASN A 286 15.67 -1.25 -23.48
C ASN A 286 16.81 -0.94 -22.50
N PHE A 287 17.42 -1.98 -21.94
CA PHE A 287 18.61 -1.88 -21.10
C PHE A 287 19.47 -3.13 -21.26
N SER A 288 20.67 -3.09 -20.72
CA SER A 288 21.58 -4.24 -20.76
C SER A 288 22.16 -4.54 -19.40
N VAL A 289 22.45 -5.82 -19.16
CA VAL A 289 23.11 -6.34 -17.96
C VAL A 289 24.24 -7.29 -18.36
N ASN A 290 25.28 -7.39 -17.50
CA ASN A 290 26.41 -8.27 -17.79
C ASN A 290 26.11 -9.74 -17.49
N GLY A 291 25.19 -10.00 -16.54
CA GLY A 291 24.71 -11.33 -16.15
C GLY A 291 23.24 -11.32 -15.84
N LEU A 292 22.57 -12.46 -15.98
CA LEU A 292 21.14 -12.58 -15.64
C LEU A 292 20.88 -12.45 -14.11
N ASP A 293 21.89 -12.74 -13.30
CA ASP A 293 21.91 -12.60 -11.84
C ASP A 293 22.21 -11.18 -11.35
N GLU A 294 22.60 -10.28 -12.27
CA GLU A 294 22.91 -8.89 -11.95
C GLU A 294 21.67 -8.15 -11.45
N MET A 295 21.75 -7.67 -10.19
CA MET A 295 20.67 -6.87 -9.61
C MET A 295 20.53 -5.54 -10.34
N THR A 296 19.33 -5.27 -10.79
CA THR A 296 18.98 -4.01 -11.44
C THR A 296 17.85 -3.32 -10.69
N THR A 297 17.71 -2.04 -10.92
CA THR A 297 16.61 -1.23 -10.39
C THR A 297 16.22 -0.21 -11.43
N ILE A 298 14.94 -0.17 -11.77
CA ILE A 298 14.35 0.87 -12.64
C ILE A 298 13.57 1.83 -11.74
N GLY A 299 13.64 3.12 -12.04
CA GLY A 299 12.94 4.15 -11.27
C GLY A 299 12.66 5.39 -12.09
N ILE A 300 11.98 6.33 -11.47
CA ILE A 300 11.81 7.69 -11.95
C ILE A 300 12.86 8.56 -11.24
N ALA A 301 13.61 9.30 -12.03
CA ALA A 301 14.57 10.29 -11.56
C ALA A 301 14.07 11.70 -11.88
N GLY A 302 14.26 12.59 -10.95
CA GLY A 302 14.18 14.04 -11.11
C GLY A 302 15.55 14.69 -10.92
N SER A 303 15.57 16.01 -10.72
CA SER A 303 16.81 16.77 -10.54
C SER A 303 17.58 16.38 -9.26
N SER A 304 16.89 15.97 -8.20
CA SER A 304 17.46 15.72 -6.87
C SER A 304 17.02 14.40 -6.23
N PHE A 305 16.34 13.53 -6.97
CA PHE A 305 15.85 12.26 -6.43
C PHE A 305 15.89 11.14 -7.46
N PHE A 306 15.91 9.91 -6.94
CA PHE A 306 15.63 8.69 -7.67
C PHE A 306 14.62 7.86 -6.85
N GLN A 307 13.46 7.58 -7.42
CA GLN A 307 12.44 6.74 -6.79
C GLN A 307 12.22 5.49 -7.64
N ARG A 308 12.48 4.32 -7.05
CA ARG A 308 12.26 3.04 -7.74
C ARG A 308 10.78 2.80 -8.05
N ILE A 309 10.48 2.16 -9.16
CA ILE A 309 9.15 1.61 -9.45
C ILE A 309 8.93 0.29 -8.67
N GLY A 310 7.69 -0.19 -8.64
CA GLY A 310 7.33 -1.43 -7.96
C GLY A 310 8.04 -2.66 -8.51
N GLY A 311 8.25 -3.65 -7.63
CA GLY A 311 8.88 -4.91 -7.95
C GLY A 311 10.41 -4.91 -7.95
N PHE A 312 11.08 -3.77 -7.80
CA PHE A 312 12.53 -3.66 -7.75
C PHE A 312 13.08 -3.46 -6.32
N PRO A 313 14.37 -3.78 -6.05
CA PRO A 313 15.38 -4.33 -6.98
C PRO A 313 15.13 -5.79 -7.33
N LYS A 314 15.47 -6.19 -8.56
CA LYS A 314 15.43 -7.58 -9.05
C LYS A 314 16.54 -7.86 -10.03
N SER A 315 17.00 -9.10 -10.11
CA SER A 315 17.80 -9.57 -11.22
C SER A 315 16.92 -9.88 -12.44
N VAL A 316 17.53 -9.95 -13.61
CA VAL A 316 16.82 -10.37 -14.83
C VAL A 316 16.32 -11.80 -14.70
N GLN A 317 17.09 -12.66 -14.02
CA GLN A 317 16.69 -14.03 -13.73
C GLN A 317 15.40 -14.07 -12.89
N GLU A 318 15.30 -13.25 -11.83
CA GLU A 318 14.10 -13.13 -11.00
C GLU A 318 12.90 -12.60 -11.81
N LEU A 319 13.11 -11.65 -12.72
CA LEU A 319 12.05 -11.17 -13.62
C LEU A 319 11.52 -12.28 -14.53
N LEU A 320 12.42 -13.11 -15.08
CA LEU A 320 12.06 -14.25 -15.92
C LEU A 320 11.25 -15.30 -15.12
N GLU A 321 11.65 -15.58 -13.89
CA GLU A 321 10.98 -16.53 -13.01
C GLU A 321 9.59 -16.02 -12.61
N ASP A 322 9.48 -14.76 -12.21
CA ASP A 322 8.22 -14.14 -11.81
C ASP A 322 7.20 -14.07 -12.96
N GLN A 323 7.68 -13.83 -14.19
CA GLN A 323 6.82 -13.80 -15.38
C GLN A 323 6.59 -15.19 -15.98
N GLN A 324 7.11 -16.26 -15.38
CA GLN A 324 7.02 -17.62 -15.92
C GLN A 324 7.43 -17.66 -17.40
N ALA A 325 8.60 -17.12 -17.70
CA ALA A 325 9.07 -16.85 -19.05
C ALA A 325 9.13 -18.06 -20.00
N ASN A 326 8.92 -19.26 -19.48
CA ASN A 326 8.81 -20.48 -20.27
C ASN A 326 7.46 -20.66 -20.98
N SER A 327 6.45 -19.83 -20.65
CA SER A 327 5.12 -19.90 -21.26
C SER A 327 4.80 -18.68 -22.13
N HIS A 328 4.37 -17.59 -21.57
CA HIS A 328 4.04 -16.35 -22.27
C HIS A 328 4.52 -15.15 -21.51
N PHE A 329 5.23 -14.24 -22.19
CA PHE A 329 5.53 -12.93 -21.66
C PHE A 329 4.25 -12.09 -21.50
N GLY A 330 4.22 -11.23 -20.49
CA GLY A 330 3.05 -10.43 -20.18
C GLY A 330 1.92 -11.21 -19.55
N ARG A 331 2.15 -12.48 -19.15
CA ARG A 331 1.22 -13.19 -18.30
C ARG A 331 1.47 -12.73 -16.88
N GLU A 332 0.49 -12.03 -16.35
CA GLU A 332 0.50 -11.56 -14.98
C GLU A 332 0.23 -12.74 -14.05
N ASP A 333 1.26 -13.46 -13.64
CA ASP A 333 1.13 -14.57 -12.67
C ASP A 333 0.77 -14.10 -11.28
N HIS A 334 1.04 -12.84 -10.92
CA HIS A 334 0.48 -12.21 -9.73
C HIS A 334 -1.03 -12.02 -9.80
N LEU A 335 -1.65 -12.29 -10.94
CA LEU A 335 -3.07 -12.11 -11.16
C LEU A 335 -3.90 -13.39 -11.09
N VAL A 336 -3.32 -14.53 -10.81
CA VAL A 336 -4.06 -15.79 -10.71
C VAL A 336 -5.23 -15.69 -9.73
N ASP A 337 -5.17 -14.75 -8.79
CA ASP A 337 -6.23 -14.47 -7.81
C ASP A 337 -6.49 -12.97 -7.61
N CYS A 338 -6.04 -12.09 -8.52
CA CYS A 338 -6.11 -10.66 -8.31
C CYS A 338 -7.14 -9.99 -9.22
N TRP A 339 -8.01 -9.24 -8.64
CA TRP A 339 -8.78 -8.20 -9.28
C TRP A 339 -7.95 -6.89 -9.21
N PRO A 340 -7.82 -6.11 -10.28
CA PRO A 340 -8.57 -6.09 -11.54
C PRO A 340 -7.94 -6.94 -12.66
N PRO A 341 -8.74 -7.25 -13.72
CA PRO A 341 -8.27 -8.06 -14.83
C PRO A 341 -7.17 -7.35 -15.62
N LYS A 342 -6.41 -8.15 -16.36
CA LYS A 342 -5.32 -7.85 -17.31
C LYS A 342 -5.07 -6.38 -17.59
N ARG A 343 -3.86 -5.91 -17.27
CA ARG A 343 -3.42 -4.51 -17.46
C ARG A 343 -2.74 -4.27 -18.82
N ASN A 344 -2.82 -5.21 -19.74
CA ASN A 344 -2.25 -5.07 -21.06
C ASN A 344 -3.23 -4.42 -22.02
N CYS A 345 -2.77 -3.39 -22.71
CA CYS A 345 -3.51 -2.78 -23.81
C CYS A 345 -3.47 -3.69 -25.03
N TYR A 346 -4.63 -4.16 -25.48
CA TYR A 346 -4.81 -4.90 -26.74
C TYR A 346 -5.29 -4.02 -27.88
N CYS A 347 -5.30 -2.72 -27.71
CA CYS A 347 -5.72 -1.77 -28.73
C CYS A 347 -4.69 -1.74 -29.87
N PRO A 348 -5.13 -1.51 -31.11
CA PRO A 348 -4.20 -1.39 -32.23
C PRO A 348 -3.21 -0.24 -32.01
N PRO A 349 -1.94 -0.43 -32.41
CA PRO A 349 -0.93 0.60 -32.26
C PRO A 349 -1.33 1.86 -33.04
N ARG A 350 -0.98 3.04 -32.49
CA ARG A 350 -1.19 4.33 -33.15
C ARG A 350 -0.40 4.33 -34.45
N THR A 351 -1.09 4.23 -35.59
CA THR A 351 -0.41 4.37 -36.90
C THR A 351 0.00 5.83 -37.06
N LYS A 352 1.29 6.10 -37.33
CA LYS A 352 1.86 7.45 -37.53
C LYS A 352 1.11 8.30 -38.56
N ARG A 353 0.27 7.70 -39.40
CA ARG A 353 -0.55 8.36 -40.44
C ARG A 353 -1.80 9.08 -39.94
N GLN A 354 -2.23 8.90 -38.70
CA GLN A 354 -3.41 9.60 -38.18
C GLN A 354 -3.14 10.98 -37.58
N VAL A 355 -1.88 11.42 -37.58
CA VAL A 355 -1.49 12.77 -37.07
C VAL A 355 -1.50 13.84 -38.15
N GLU A 356 -1.53 13.47 -39.45
CA GLU A 356 -1.40 14.42 -40.55
C GLU A 356 -2.66 14.93 -41.24
N PHE A 357 -3.86 14.53 -40.76
CA PHE A 357 -5.13 15.07 -41.28
C PHE A 357 -5.99 15.69 -40.20
N GLN A 358 -5.54 16.81 -39.64
CA GLN A 358 -6.44 17.87 -39.23
C GLN A 358 -6.39 18.93 -40.34
N GLU A 359 -7.36 18.88 -41.24
CA GLU A 359 -7.62 19.97 -42.16
C GLU A 359 -7.84 21.28 -41.40
N PRO A 360 -7.17 22.38 -41.79
CA PRO A 360 -7.47 23.68 -41.22
C PRO A 360 -8.90 24.06 -41.58
N ALA A 361 -9.67 24.42 -40.57
CA ALA A 361 -11.03 24.92 -40.72
C ALA A 361 -11.04 26.09 -41.75
N LEU A 362 -11.68 25.89 -42.90
CA LEU A 362 -11.98 26.92 -43.87
C LEU A 362 -12.93 27.95 -43.23
N GLU A 363 -12.40 29.12 -42.87
CA GLU A 363 -13.17 30.30 -42.54
C GLU A 363 -13.96 30.73 -43.78
N HIS A 364 -15.24 30.41 -43.81
CA HIS A 364 -16.19 31.03 -44.74
C HIS A 364 -16.40 32.52 -44.38
N LYS A 365 -15.59 33.39 -44.98
CA LYS A 365 -15.91 34.81 -45.05
C LYS A 365 -17.20 34.98 -45.88
N LYS A 366 -18.33 35.20 -45.21
CA LYS A 366 -19.54 35.73 -45.84
C LYS A 366 -19.27 37.18 -46.26
N ARG A 367 -19.06 37.41 -47.56
CA ARG A 367 -19.22 38.74 -48.16
C ARG A 367 -20.72 39.07 -48.17
N ARG A 368 -21.08 40.17 -47.51
CA ARG A 368 -22.35 40.84 -47.71
C ARG A 368 -22.22 41.66 -49.00
N LEU A 369 -23.18 41.52 -49.92
CA LEU A 369 -23.65 42.51 -50.82
C LEU A 369 -24.85 43.18 -50.20
#